data_2af74b05639d1d9b632da347eb09436a
#
_entry.id   2af74b05639d1d9b632da347eb09436a
#
_cell.length_a   1.000
_cell.length_b   1.000
_cell.length_c   1.000
_cell.angle_alpha   90.00
_cell.angle_beta   90.00
_cell.angle_gamma   90.00
#
_symmetry.space_group_name_H-M   'P 1'
#
loop_
_entity.id
_entity.type
_entity.pdbx_description
1 polymer ?
#
loop_
_entity_poly.entity_id
_entity_poly.type
_entity_poly.pdbx_seq_one_letter_code
_entity_poly.pdbx_strand_id
1 'polypeptide(L)'
;MKKMIFLFGVLSLNTTLAVELTYKTECIGSYTLDLPDNLEVALYPTNKYLKPKSRFPIYFQDGKWAILSAFNYNQNNLSITAKWNDEELKIAKHQIAIENSNVKDSNFNDMVEIWEKDNNLGFYTKNGARVTFIDKNRIYSFFTNDFRQAEEKNSDFYKDNVEAIINGFSPRELFEVPPTAGKCIPFGFVAGDNSNIPLILTVSFRLKEHPDIVISFTENTSSFTNLLRYDAKEEINLFWNSNYDISNRNIKNIKLLGFPIKYRDIKMDGRNGLAGFVEIRYKDKSPSDYGYYGVVSYYSRNTSNSKTNHPWLQLSVIGKRSEAKGKIPLTEDEIYQMAKTIEASIKRRATEQ
;
A
#
# COMPACT_ATOMS: atom_id res chain seq x y z
N MET A 1 -51.01 -34.35 -47.06
CA MET A 1 -50.58 -34.34 -45.64
C MET A 1 -49.16 -33.74 -45.63
N LYS A 2 -49.02 -32.44 -45.23
CA LYS A 2 -47.70 -31.76 -45.08
C LYS A 2 -47.28 -31.97 -43.65
N LYS A 3 -46.12 -32.64 -43.43
CA LYS A 3 -45.47 -32.76 -42.12
C LYS A 3 -44.71 -31.48 -41.84
N MET A 4 -45.12 -30.79 -40.80
CA MET A 4 -44.47 -29.60 -40.26
C MET A 4 -43.45 -30.08 -39.23
N ILE A 5 -42.13 -29.91 -39.50
CA ILE A 5 -41.03 -30.19 -38.61
C ILE A 5 -40.78 -28.95 -37.75
N PHE A 6 -41.07 -29.02 -36.47
CA PHE A 6 -40.69 -28.01 -35.48
C PHE A 6 -39.22 -28.22 -35.06
N LEU A 7 -38.36 -27.31 -35.48
CA LEU A 7 -36.98 -27.24 -35.00
C LEU A 7 -36.98 -26.51 -33.63
N PHE A 8 -36.81 -27.28 -32.53
CA PHE A 8 -36.54 -26.71 -31.22
C PHE A 8 -35.06 -26.22 -31.19
N GLY A 9 -34.82 -24.92 -31.33
CA GLY A 9 -33.53 -24.31 -31.07
C GLY A 9 -33.27 -24.33 -29.55
N VAL A 10 -32.31 -25.14 -29.11
CA VAL A 10 -31.78 -25.09 -27.73
C VAL A 10 -30.93 -23.82 -27.63
N LEU A 11 -31.47 -22.76 -27.02
CA LEU A 11 -30.70 -21.62 -26.55
C LEU A 11 -29.85 -22.07 -25.35
N SER A 12 -28.58 -22.39 -25.60
CA SER A 12 -27.59 -22.53 -24.54
C SER A 12 -27.36 -21.15 -23.93
N LEU A 13 -27.98 -20.90 -22.80
CA LEU A 13 -27.63 -19.80 -21.93
C LEU A 13 -26.23 -20.07 -21.36
N ASN A 14 -25.22 -19.49 -21.98
CA ASN A 14 -23.90 -19.34 -21.37
C ASN A 14 -24.04 -18.42 -20.15
N THR A 15 -24.40 -18.98 -19.02
CA THR A 15 -24.23 -18.31 -17.73
C THR A 15 -22.73 -18.21 -17.48
N THR A 16 -22.14 -17.09 -17.80
CA THR A 16 -20.84 -16.69 -17.24
C THR A 16 -21.04 -16.64 -15.72
N LEU A 17 -20.51 -17.65 -15.03
CA LEU A 17 -20.44 -17.65 -13.56
C LEU A 17 -19.58 -16.43 -13.20
N ALA A 18 -20.20 -15.40 -12.66
CA ALA A 18 -19.49 -14.30 -12.03
C ALA A 18 -18.58 -14.90 -10.94
N VAL A 19 -17.33 -14.47 -10.90
CA VAL A 19 -16.39 -14.89 -9.85
C VAL A 19 -16.93 -14.35 -8.54
N GLU A 20 -17.43 -15.23 -7.69
CA GLU A 20 -17.91 -14.87 -6.36
C GLU A 20 -16.68 -14.62 -5.47
N LEU A 21 -16.35 -13.34 -5.26
CA LEU A 21 -15.25 -12.92 -4.40
C LEU A 21 -15.74 -12.88 -2.95
N THR A 22 -15.07 -13.60 -2.07
CA THR A 22 -15.22 -13.45 -0.63
C THR A 22 -14.35 -12.32 -0.13
N TYR A 23 -14.85 -11.55 0.85
CA TYR A 23 -14.17 -10.38 1.39
C TYR A 23 -13.88 -10.58 2.87
N LYS A 24 -12.72 -10.08 3.30
CA LYS A 24 -12.30 -10.03 4.71
C LYS A 24 -11.80 -8.65 5.06
N THR A 25 -12.05 -8.25 6.28
CA THR A 25 -11.59 -6.95 6.78
C THR A 25 -10.09 -6.97 7.01
N GLU A 26 -9.37 -6.06 6.36
CA GLU A 26 -7.95 -5.79 6.53
C GLU A 26 -7.75 -4.43 7.19
N CYS A 27 -6.61 -4.26 7.87
CA CYS A 27 -6.23 -3.05 8.57
C CYS A 27 -4.98 -2.43 7.92
N ILE A 28 -5.08 -1.15 7.52
CA ILE A 28 -3.97 -0.38 6.94
C ILE A 28 -3.93 0.99 7.62
N GLY A 29 -2.79 1.30 8.25
CA GLY A 29 -2.68 2.52 9.03
C GLY A 29 -3.72 2.59 10.13
N SER A 30 -4.55 3.62 10.12
CA SER A 30 -5.66 3.83 11.04
C SER A 30 -7.00 3.28 10.54
N TYR A 31 -7.03 2.64 9.37
CA TYR A 31 -8.26 2.29 8.67
C TYR A 31 -8.45 0.80 8.53
N THR A 32 -9.70 0.40 8.46
CA THR A 32 -10.11 -0.93 7.98
C THR A 32 -10.81 -0.78 6.65
N LEU A 33 -10.66 -1.82 5.82
CA LEU A 33 -11.36 -1.95 4.54
C LEU A 33 -11.54 -3.44 4.24
N ASP A 34 -12.64 -3.78 3.56
CA ASP A 34 -12.91 -5.15 3.16
C ASP A 34 -12.26 -5.44 1.81
N LEU A 35 -11.33 -6.37 1.80
CA LEU A 35 -10.58 -6.79 0.62
C LEU A 35 -10.94 -8.23 0.26
N PRO A 36 -10.83 -8.63 -1.02
CA PRO A 36 -10.90 -10.03 -1.40
C PRO A 36 -9.94 -10.88 -0.56
N ASP A 37 -10.35 -12.07 -0.13
CA ASP A 37 -9.57 -12.87 0.82
C ASP A 37 -8.37 -13.61 0.22
N ASN A 38 -8.30 -13.72 -1.10
CA ASN A 38 -7.21 -14.41 -1.81
C ASN A 38 -6.20 -13.41 -2.41
N LEU A 39 -5.47 -12.74 -1.53
CA LEU A 39 -4.51 -11.69 -1.90
C LEU A 39 -3.05 -12.08 -1.65
N GLU A 40 -2.15 -11.48 -2.42
CA GLU A 40 -0.77 -11.28 -2.04
C GLU A 40 -0.50 -9.80 -1.78
N VAL A 41 0.42 -9.51 -0.88
CA VAL A 41 0.86 -8.16 -0.55
C VAL A 41 2.20 -7.91 -1.20
N ALA A 42 2.36 -6.75 -1.84
CA ALA A 42 3.65 -6.33 -2.36
C ALA A 42 4.59 -5.93 -1.20
N LEU A 43 5.80 -6.47 -1.20
CA LEU A 43 6.79 -6.32 -0.14
C LEU A 43 8.19 -6.15 -0.71
N TYR A 44 9.18 -5.92 0.16
CA TYR A 44 10.58 -5.99 -0.20
C TYR A 44 10.99 -7.43 -0.51
N PRO A 45 11.60 -7.68 -1.68
CA PRO A 45 12.09 -9.02 -1.99
C PRO A 45 13.33 -9.35 -1.15
N THR A 46 13.40 -10.58 -0.66
CA THR A 46 14.49 -11.04 0.20
C THR A 46 15.86 -10.91 -0.46
N ASN A 47 15.96 -11.27 -1.74
CA ASN A 47 17.21 -11.23 -2.51
C ASN A 47 17.77 -9.80 -2.74
N LYS A 48 16.96 -8.76 -2.54
CA LYS A 48 17.37 -7.35 -2.66
C LYS A 48 17.70 -6.72 -1.32
N TYR A 49 17.20 -7.27 -0.23
CA TYR A 49 17.45 -6.77 1.11
C TYR A 49 18.94 -6.86 1.48
N LEU A 50 19.62 -7.92 1.08
CA LEU A 50 21.04 -8.14 1.32
C LEU A 50 21.98 -7.34 0.40
N LYS A 51 21.44 -6.61 -0.57
CA LYS A 51 22.21 -5.77 -1.50
C LYS A 51 21.77 -4.32 -1.37
N PRO A 52 22.40 -3.52 -0.48
CA PRO A 52 21.99 -2.15 -0.25
C PRO A 52 22.21 -1.32 -1.53
N LYS A 53 21.15 -1.03 -2.25
CA LYS A 53 21.10 0.01 -3.28
C LYS A 53 20.06 1.04 -2.88
N SER A 54 20.37 2.28 -3.11
CA SER A 54 19.77 3.51 -2.61
C SER A 54 18.26 3.72 -2.78
N ARG A 55 17.51 2.77 -3.31
CA ARG A 55 16.04 2.73 -3.33
C ARG A 55 15.60 1.28 -3.40
N PHE A 56 14.84 0.84 -2.42
CA PHE A 56 14.28 -0.52 -2.37
C PHE A 56 12.87 -0.50 -2.97
N PRO A 57 12.69 -0.84 -4.24
CA PRO A 57 11.34 -0.96 -4.79
C PRO A 57 10.62 -2.14 -4.15
N ILE A 58 9.31 -1.98 -3.98
CA ILE A 58 8.42 -2.98 -3.43
C ILE A 58 7.86 -3.79 -4.59
N TYR A 59 7.85 -5.12 -4.45
CA TYR A 59 7.47 -6.04 -5.51
C TYR A 59 6.44 -7.06 -5.05
N PHE A 60 5.68 -7.56 -5.98
CA PHE A 60 4.94 -8.80 -5.85
C PHE A 60 5.89 -10.02 -5.96
N GLN A 61 5.42 -11.21 -5.57
CA GLN A 61 6.25 -12.42 -5.52
C GLN A 61 6.81 -12.83 -6.88
N ASP A 62 6.13 -12.49 -7.98
CA ASP A 62 6.60 -12.76 -9.34
C ASP A 62 7.64 -11.73 -9.85
N GLY A 63 8.07 -10.81 -9.00
CA GLY A 63 9.05 -9.77 -9.32
C GLY A 63 8.48 -8.54 -10.02
N LYS A 64 7.16 -8.43 -10.20
CA LYS A 64 6.54 -7.21 -10.73
C LYS A 64 6.58 -6.10 -9.69
N TRP A 65 6.98 -4.94 -10.12
CA TRP A 65 7.05 -3.75 -9.28
C TRP A 65 5.66 -3.22 -8.92
N ALA A 66 5.44 -3.01 -7.61
CA ALA A 66 4.25 -2.34 -7.08
C ALA A 66 4.52 -0.83 -6.98
N ILE A 67 4.39 -0.15 -8.11
CA ILE A 67 4.83 1.25 -8.31
C ILE A 67 4.23 2.24 -7.31
N LEU A 68 3.03 1.97 -6.79
CA LEU A 68 2.34 2.85 -5.85
C LEU A 68 2.73 2.57 -4.39
N SER A 69 3.33 1.42 -4.08
CA SER A 69 3.65 1.05 -2.70
C SER A 69 4.72 1.95 -2.10
N ALA A 70 4.44 2.47 -0.91
CA ALA A 70 5.36 3.29 -0.14
C ALA A 70 5.09 3.07 1.35
N PHE A 71 6.13 2.79 2.11
CA PHE A 71 6.01 2.57 3.55
C PHE A 71 6.88 3.57 4.30
N ASN A 72 6.23 4.52 4.95
CA ASN A 72 6.88 5.49 5.81
C ASN A 72 6.05 5.65 7.09
N TYR A 73 6.71 5.48 8.23
CA TYR A 73 6.10 5.56 9.55
C TYR A 73 6.92 6.50 10.43
N ASN A 74 6.30 7.53 10.96
CA ASN A 74 6.91 8.52 11.84
C ASN A 74 8.25 9.06 11.27
N GLN A 75 8.24 9.48 10.02
CA GLN A 75 9.42 9.93 9.28
C GLN A 75 10.52 8.86 9.06
N ASN A 76 10.28 7.61 9.50
CA ASN A 76 11.15 6.51 9.16
C ASN A 76 10.70 5.84 7.87
N ASN A 77 11.64 5.51 7.00
CA ASN A 77 11.38 4.55 5.95
C ASN A 77 11.19 3.18 6.59
N LEU A 78 10.18 2.46 6.13
CA LEU A 78 9.89 1.13 6.63
C LEU A 78 10.10 0.11 5.51
N SER A 79 10.93 -0.88 5.75
CA SER A 79 11.05 -2.04 4.88
C SER A 79 10.47 -3.28 5.56
N ILE A 80 9.60 -3.99 4.84
CA ILE A 80 9.00 -5.24 5.29
C ILE A 80 9.27 -6.27 4.21
N THR A 81 9.97 -7.34 4.57
CA THR A 81 10.37 -8.35 3.57
C THR A 81 9.26 -9.39 3.33
N ALA A 82 9.31 -10.04 2.18
CA ALA A 82 8.65 -11.32 1.98
C ALA A 82 9.16 -12.34 3.01
N LYS A 83 8.49 -13.49 3.15
CA LYS A 83 8.99 -14.57 4.03
C LYS A 83 10.30 -15.12 3.50
N TRP A 84 11.27 -15.24 4.37
CA TRP A 84 12.55 -15.88 4.12
C TRP A 84 12.43 -17.40 4.31
N ASN A 85 13.23 -18.17 3.59
CA ASN A 85 13.54 -19.52 4.03
C ASN A 85 14.54 -19.46 5.19
N ASP A 86 14.67 -20.55 5.95
CA ASP A 86 15.44 -20.55 7.19
C ASP A 86 16.95 -20.31 6.95
N GLU A 87 17.50 -20.82 5.84
CA GLU A 87 18.92 -20.63 5.51
C GLU A 87 19.21 -19.18 5.12
N GLU A 88 18.40 -18.61 4.22
CA GLU A 88 18.56 -17.21 3.83
C GLU A 88 18.34 -16.26 5.01
N LEU A 89 17.38 -16.57 5.89
CA LEU A 89 17.15 -15.77 7.10
C LEU A 89 18.36 -15.79 8.04
N LYS A 90 19.02 -16.94 8.17
CA LYS A 90 20.25 -17.06 8.95
C LYS A 90 21.37 -16.17 8.42
N ILE A 91 21.51 -16.12 7.09
CA ILE A 91 22.49 -15.24 6.42
C ILE A 91 22.11 -13.77 6.67
N ALA A 92 20.82 -13.40 6.54
CA ALA A 92 20.36 -12.06 6.77
C ALA A 92 20.58 -11.59 8.21
N LYS A 93 20.30 -12.46 9.21
CA LYS A 93 20.59 -12.20 10.62
C LYS A 93 22.07 -11.92 10.87
N HIS A 94 22.93 -12.74 10.28
CA HIS A 94 24.38 -12.56 10.41
C HIS A 94 24.84 -11.23 9.81
N GLN A 95 24.31 -10.85 8.66
CA GLN A 95 24.65 -9.59 8.01
C GLN A 95 24.15 -8.37 8.80
N ILE A 96 22.94 -8.41 9.37
CA ILE A 96 22.42 -7.38 10.25
C ILE A 96 23.31 -7.22 11.50
N ALA A 97 23.76 -8.34 12.07
CA ALA A 97 24.68 -8.32 13.22
C ALA A 97 26.03 -7.67 12.86
N ILE A 98 26.61 -7.98 11.68
CA ILE A 98 27.83 -7.33 11.18
C ILE A 98 27.60 -5.82 10.97
N GLU A 99 26.52 -5.43 10.33
CA GLU A 99 26.19 -4.00 10.13
C GLU A 99 26.11 -3.25 11.46
N ASN A 100 25.50 -3.84 12.48
CA ASN A 100 25.42 -3.25 13.81
C ASN A 100 26.77 -3.20 14.51
N SER A 101 27.62 -4.23 14.35
CA SER A 101 29.00 -4.22 14.85
C SER A 101 29.81 -3.11 14.20
N ASN A 102 29.73 -2.97 12.89
CA ASN A 102 30.42 -1.90 12.17
C ASN A 102 29.97 -0.49 12.62
N VAL A 103 28.71 -0.32 13.03
CA VAL A 103 28.22 0.95 13.61
C VAL A 103 28.86 1.19 15.00
N LYS A 104 29.07 0.12 15.80
CA LYS A 104 29.79 0.21 17.08
C LYS A 104 31.27 0.60 16.90
N ASP A 105 31.92 -0.01 15.92
CA ASP A 105 33.37 0.10 15.73
C ASP A 105 33.75 1.33 14.89
N SER A 106 32.80 1.89 14.14
CA SER A 106 33.02 3.15 13.45
C SER A 106 33.15 4.24 14.52
N ASN A 107 34.27 4.96 14.51
CA ASN A 107 34.53 6.16 15.33
C ASN A 107 33.55 7.31 15.01
N PHE A 108 32.28 6.99 14.71
CA PHE A 108 31.20 7.95 14.73
C PHE A 108 30.98 8.35 16.20
N ASN A 109 31.68 9.42 16.61
CA ASN A 109 31.57 10.03 17.94
C ASN A 109 30.13 10.45 18.34
N ASP A 110 29.16 10.05 17.55
CA ASP A 110 27.76 10.44 17.62
C ASP A 110 26.80 9.29 17.94
N MET A 111 27.30 8.06 18.16
CA MET A 111 26.45 6.94 18.53
C MET A 111 26.06 7.06 19.99
N VAL A 112 24.74 7.02 20.27
CA VAL A 112 24.24 7.27 21.60
C VAL A 112 23.83 5.97 22.30
N GLU A 113 23.18 5.03 21.61
CA GLU A 113 22.75 3.77 22.23
C GLU A 113 22.44 2.67 21.22
N ILE A 114 22.62 1.41 21.64
CA ILE A 114 22.24 0.21 20.91
C ILE A 114 21.34 -0.66 21.80
N TRP A 115 20.25 -1.14 21.23
CA TRP A 115 19.41 -2.16 21.86
C TRP A 115 19.56 -3.47 21.14
N GLU A 116 19.78 -4.51 21.91
CA GLU A 116 19.74 -5.89 21.44
C GLU A 116 18.90 -6.69 22.44
N LYS A 117 17.73 -7.12 22.02
CA LYS A 117 16.85 -7.94 22.83
C LYS A 117 16.17 -8.99 21.96
N ASP A 118 16.35 -10.25 22.29
CA ASP A 118 15.85 -11.40 21.54
C ASP A 118 16.34 -11.37 20.07
N ASN A 119 15.45 -11.21 19.10
CA ASN A 119 15.79 -11.04 17.68
C ASN A 119 15.65 -9.58 17.22
N ASN A 120 15.58 -8.63 18.15
CA ASN A 120 15.33 -7.24 17.86
C ASN A 120 16.61 -6.44 18.04
N LEU A 121 16.93 -5.64 17.03
CA LEU A 121 18.13 -4.83 17.00
C LEU A 121 17.76 -3.39 16.72
N GLY A 122 18.25 -2.47 17.54
CA GLY A 122 17.99 -1.04 17.34
C GLY A 122 19.17 -0.20 17.75
N PHE A 123 19.34 0.92 17.08
CA PHE A 123 20.29 1.95 17.48
C PHE A 123 19.76 3.33 17.09
N TYR A 124 20.24 4.35 17.77
CA TYR A 124 20.11 5.73 17.33
C TYR A 124 21.43 6.48 17.43
N THR A 125 21.56 7.48 16.62
CA THR A 125 22.69 8.42 16.59
C THR A 125 22.14 9.83 16.61
N LYS A 126 22.98 10.83 16.65
CA LYS A 126 22.54 12.23 16.48
C LYS A 126 21.88 12.49 15.11
N ASN A 127 22.18 11.67 14.11
CA ASN A 127 21.79 11.87 12.71
C ASN A 127 20.75 10.89 12.21
N GLY A 128 20.30 9.94 13.02
CA GLY A 128 19.34 8.96 12.58
C GLY A 128 19.14 7.79 13.53
N ALA A 129 18.21 6.93 13.17
CA ALA A 129 17.88 5.74 13.94
C ALA A 129 17.55 4.58 13.05
N ARG A 130 17.73 3.37 13.56
CA ARG A 130 17.29 2.13 12.92
C ARG A 130 16.77 1.16 13.99
N VAL A 131 15.62 0.55 13.69
CA VAL A 131 15.07 -0.56 14.49
C VAL A 131 14.72 -1.68 13.54
N THR A 132 15.16 -2.89 13.88
CA THR A 132 14.91 -4.09 13.08
C THR A 132 14.31 -5.18 13.97
N PHE A 133 13.19 -5.72 13.53
CA PHE A 133 12.54 -6.88 14.13
C PHE A 133 12.61 -8.06 13.18
N ILE A 134 12.79 -9.25 13.72
CA ILE A 134 12.77 -10.49 12.96
C ILE A 134 11.75 -11.42 13.58
N ASP A 135 10.63 -11.61 12.91
CA ASP A 135 9.57 -12.48 13.36
C ASP A 135 8.89 -13.22 12.21
N LYS A 136 8.43 -14.45 12.47
CA LYS A 136 7.71 -15.31 11.50
C LYS A 136 8.39 -15.35 10.13
N ASN A 137 9.72 -15.43 10.11
CA ASN A 137 10.55 -15.42 8.91
C ASN A 137 10.41 -14.14 8.06
N ARG A 138 10.13 -13.00 8.69
CA ARG A 138 10.14 -11.67 8.05
C ARG A 138 11.09 -10.73 8.80
N ILE A 139 11.61 -9.78 8.06
CA ILE A 139 12.38 -8.68 8.63
C ILE A 139 11.57 -7.40 8.45
N TYR A 140 11.41 -6.66 9.54
CA TYR A 140 10.80 -5.34 9.61
C TYR A 140 11.88 -4.37 10.02
N SER A 141 12.20 -3.40 9.18
CA SER A 141 13.23 -2.42 9.49
C SER A 141 12.69 -1.00 9.33
N PHE A 142 12.69 -0.26 10.42
CA PHE A 142 12.39 1.17 10.47
C PHE A 142 13.73 1.90 10.47
N PHE A 143 13.95 2.83 9.54
CA PHE A 143 15.20 3.56 9.47
C PHE A 143 15.00 5.00 9.01
N THR A 144 15.68 5.91 9.67
CA THR A 144 15.67 7.33 9.33
C THR A 144 16.89 7.64 8.48
N ASN A 145 16.66 8.21 7.30
CA ASN A 145 17.73 8.64 6.38
C ASN A 145 17.74 10.17 6.18
N ASP A 146 17.29 10.92 7.15
CA ASP A 146 17.12 12.35 6.95
C ASP A 146 18.37 13.14 7.37
N PHE A 147 19.42 13.04 6.56
CA PHE A 147 20.64 13.85 6.70
C PHE A 147 20.38 15.35 6.47
N ARG A 148 19.21 15.73 5.95
CA ARG A 148 18.92 17.13 5.59
C ARG A 148 18.26 17.94 6.71
N GLN A 149 17.70 17.28 7.72
CA GLN A 149 17.04 17.92 8.86
C GLN A 149 17.76 17.68 10.18
N ALA A 150 18.98 17.17 10.14
CA ALA A 150 19.78 16.88 11.33
C ALA A 150 20.05 18.12 12.20
N GLU A 151 20.00 19.32 11.62
CA GLU A 151 20.22 20.58 12.35
C GLU A 151 19.08 20.95 13.33
N GLU A 152 17.86 20.43 13.11
CA GLU A 152 16.69 20.75 13.92
C GLU A 152 16.26 19.63 14.90
N LYS A 153 16.81 18.41 14.76
CA LYS A 153 16.44 17.26 15.59
C LYS A 153 17.59 16.89 16.52
N ASN A 154 17.27 16.77 17.79
CA ASN A 154 18.21 16.30 18.79
C ASN A 154 18.19 14.78 18.93
N SER A 155 19.14 14.21 19.68
CA SER A 155 19.21 12.78 19.98
C SER A 155 17.95 12.25 20.65
N ASP A 156 17.28 13.07 21.46
CA ASP A 156 16.07 12.66 22.19
C ASP A 156 14.91 12.34 21.27
N PHE A 157 14.76 13.10 20.17
CA PHE A 157 13.74 12.81 19.14
C PHE A 157 13.92 11.40 18.55
N TYR A 158 15.16 11.01 18.24
CA TYR A 158 15.42 9.69 17.67
C TYR A 158 15.24 8.59 18.72
N LYS A 159 15.63 8.85 19.96
CA LYS A 159 15.45 7.95 21.09
C LYS A 159 13.97 7.64 21.33
N ASP A 160 13.17 8.67 21.53
CA ASP A 160 11.73 8.54 21.80
C ASP A 160 11.01 7.79 20.67
N ASN A 161 11.39 8.08 19.42
CA ASN A 161 10.83 7.41 18.25
C ASN A 161 11.17 5.91 18.24
N VAL A 162 12.43 5.56 18.50
CA VAL A 162 12.89 4.17 18.55
C VAL A 162 12.22 3.43 19.70
N GLU A 163 12.18 4.01 20.90
CA GLU A 163 11.52 3.40 22.06
C GLU A 163 10.03 3.15 21.82
N ALA A 164 9.34 4.11 21.24
CA ALA A 164 7.93 3.95 20.88
C ALA A 164 7.70 2.79 19.88
N ILE A 165 8.58 2.65 18.90
CA ILE A 165 8.51 1.55 17.93
C ILE A 165 8.83 0.22 18.60
N ILE A 166 9.89 0.13 19.44
CA ILE A 166 10.28 -1.10 20.13
C ILE A 166 9.18 -1.59 21.06
N ASN A 167 8.59 -0.68 21.82
CA ASN A 167 7.56 -1.01 22.79
C ASN A 167 6.19 -1.30 22.17
N GLY A 168 5.91 -0.70 21.00
CA GLY A 168 4.61 -0.79 20.35
C GLY A 168 4.51 -1.86 19.28
N PHE A 169 5.64 -2.31 18.71
CA PHE A 169 5.61 -3.22 17.56
C PHE A 169 5.18 -4.63 17.95
N SER A 170 4.27 -5.18 17.14
CA SER A 170 3.91 -6.61 17.15
C SER A 170 3.66 -7.11 15.72
N PRO A 171 4.09 -8.34 15.40
CA PRO A 171 3.77 -8.98 14.13
C PRO A 171 2.30 -9.42 14.13
N ARG A 172 1.66 -9.38 12.97
CA ARG A 172 0.30 -9.87 12.75
C ARG A 172 0.20 -10.65 11.42
N GLU A 173 -0.87 -11.38 11.23
CA GLU A 173 -1.19 -11.99 9.95
C GLU A 173 -2.09 -11.05 9.11
N LEU A 174 -2.21 -11.36 7.82
CA LEU A 174 -3.15 -10.69 6.93
C LEU A 174 -4.58 -10.92 7.45
N PHE A 175 -5.41 -9.87 7.44
CA PHE A 175 -6.78 -9.86 7.97
C PHE A 175 -6.90 -9.98 9.51
N GLU A 176 -5.82 -9.94 10.22
CA GLU A 176 -5.82 -9.79 11.67
C GLU A 176 -5.92 -8.30 12.03
N VAL A 177 -7.06 -7.88 12.59
CA VAL A 177 -7.30 -6.49 12.99
C VAL A 177 -7.08 -6.35 14.49
N PRO A 178 -6.00 -5.67 14.94
CA PRO A 178 -5.73 -5.47 16.37
C PRO A 178 -6.83 -4.62 17.02
N PRO A 179 -7.28 -4.94 18.25
CA PRO A 179 -8.35 -4.20 18.93
C PRO A 179 -7.86 -2.87 19.55
N THR A 180 -6.57 -2.76 19.84
CA THR A 180 -6.01 -1.61 20.55
C THR A 180 -5.68 -0.44 19.61
N ALA A 181 -5.49 0.77 20.17
CA ALA A 181 -5.04 1.94 19.43
C ALA A 181 -3.64 1.71 18.82
N GLY A 182 -3.41 2.24 17.61
CA GLY A 182 -2.13 2.11 16.91
C GLY A 182 -2.29 2.12 15.40
N LYS A 183 -1.19 1.82 14.68
CA LYS A 183 -1.12 1.82 13.22
C LYS A 183 -0.82 0.43 12.68
N CYS A 184 -1.65 -0.04 11.75
CA CYS A 184 -1.40 -1.26 11.00
C CYS A 184 -0.43 -1.01 9.86
N ILE A 185 0.60 -1.82 9.79
CA ILE A 185 1.52 -1.91 8.64
C ILE A 185 1.38 -3.31 8.03
N PRO A 186 1.84 -3.57 6.81
CA PRO A 186 1.78 -4.91 6.26
C PRO A 186 2.40 -5.95 7.19
N PHE A 187 1.62 -6.94 7.61
CA PHE A 187 2.03 -8.01 8.53
C PHE A 187 2.55 -7.55 9.90
N GLY A 188 2.28 -6.31 10.30
CA GLY A 188 2.70 -5.76 11.58
C GLY A 188 1.72 -4.72 12.10
N PHE A 189 1.93 -4.37 13.37
CA PHE A 189 1.16 -3.37 14.08
C PHE A 189 2.07 -2.62 15.02
N VAL A 190 1.90 -1.30 15.13
CA VAL A 190 2.58 -0.47 16.12
C VAL A 190 1.53 0.14 17.02
N ALA A 191 1.44 -0.39 18.26
CA ALA A 191 0.51 0.07 19.27
C ALA A 191 0.89 1.46 19.80
N GLY A 192 -0.08 2.19 20.32
CA GLY A 192 0.10 3.49 20.97
C GLY A 192 -0.86 4.55 20.48
N ASP A 193 -0.89 5.71 21.15
CA ASP A 193 -1.61 6.89 20.66
C ASP A 193 -0.82 7.53 19.53
N ASN A 194 -1.08 7.03 18.33
CA ASN A 194 -0.39 7.44 17.11
C ASN A 194 -1.17 8.52 16.35
N SER A 195 -2.04 9.28 17.03
CA SER A 195 -2.91 10.29 16.39
C SER A 195 -2.13 11.36 15.64
N ASN A 196 -0.94 11.72 16.14
CA ASN A 196 -0.09 12.78 15.58
C ASN A 196 1.13 12.28 14.79
N ILE A 197 1.27 10.98 14.60
CA ILE A 197 2.42 10.41 13.90
C ILE A 197 2.30 10.62 12.38
N PRO A 198 3.28 11.26 11.73
CA PRO A 198 3.34 11.35 10.29
C PRO A 198 3.41 9.96 9.64
N LEU A 199 2.51 9.70 8.71
CA LEU A 199 2.41 8.43 8.00
C LEU A 199 2.27 8.68 6.50
N ILE A 200 3.02 7.95 5.69
CA ILE A 200 2.76 7.75 4.27
C ILE A 200 2.78 6.25 4.05
N LEU A 201 1.61 5.67 4.03
CA LEU A 201 1.47 4.23 3.88
C LEU A 201 0.59 3.91 2.70
N THR A 202 1.20 3.45 1.62
CA THR A 202 0.50 2.90 0.47
C THR A 202 0.78 1.41 0.37
N VAL A 203 -0.22 0.59 0.58
CA VAL A 203 -0.12 -0.87 0.49
C VAL A 203 -0.78 -1.32 -0.80
N SER A 204 -0.05 -2.09 -1.60
CA SER A 204 -0.58 -2.71 -2.82
C SER A 204 -0.81 -4.19 -2.62
N PHE A 205 -1.97 -4.63 -3.03
CA PHE A 205 -2.44 -6.00 -3.03
C PHE A 205 -2.69 -6.45 -4.45
N ARG A 206 -2.58 -7.75 -4.68
CA ARG A 206 -2.89 -8.37 -5.96
C ARG A 206 -3.68 -9.65 -5.73
N LEU A 207 -4.73 -9.86 -6.51
CA LEU A 207 -5.48 -11.11 -6.49
C LEU A 207 -4.58 -12.25 -6.99
N LYS A 208 -4.47 -13.35 -6.22
CA LYS A 208 -3.63 -14.49 -6.62
C LYS A 208 -4.17 -15.19 -7.85
N GLU A 209 -5.49 -15.26 -8.00
CA GLU A 209 -6.13 -15.87 -9.14
C GLU A 209 -6.27 -14.95 -10.34
N HIS A 210 -6.25 -13.63 -10.10
CA HIS A 210 -6.27 -12.59 -11.11
C HIS A 210 -5.08 -11.66 -10.93
N PRO A 211 -3.86 -12.08 -11.33
CA PRO A 211 -2.63 -11.31 -11.12
C PRO A 211 -2.58 -10.02 -11.93
N ASP A 212 -3.53 -9.81 -12.82
CA ASP A 212 -3.80 -8.59 -13.54
C ASP A 212 -4.51 -7.52 -12.69
N ILE A 213 -5.12 -7.90 -11.55
CA ILE A 213 -5.84 -6.97 -10.67
C ILE A 213 -4.94 -6.53 -9.52
N VAL A 214 -4.68 -5.23 -9.46
CA VAL A 214 -3.93 -4.58 -8.38
C VAL A 214 -4.83 -3.59 -7.65
N ILE A 215 -4.90 -3.75 -6.33
CA ILE A 215 -5.63 -2.87 -5.41
C ILE A 215 -4.57 -2.12 -4.59
N SER A 216 -4.66 -0.80 -4.48
CA SER A 216 -3.77 -0.04 -3.60
C SER A 216 -4.58 0.92 -2.74
N PHE A 217 -4.28 0.94 -1.45
CA PHE A 217 -4.87 1.87 -0.50
C PHE A 217 -3.78 2.72 0.15
N THR A 218 -4.04 4.02 0.27
CA THR A 218 -3.12 4.99 0.87
C THR A 218 -3.76 5.72 2.03
N GLU A 219 -3.06 5.75 3.17
CA GLU A 219 -3.23 6.76 4.21
C GLU A 219 -2.00 7.68 4.20
N ASN A 220 -2.24 8.98 4.05
CA ASN A 220 -1.16 9.97 4.07
C ASN A 220 -1.51 11.13 5.00
N THR A 221 -0.75 11.25 6.09
CA THR A 221 -0.87 12.34 7.08
C THR A 221 0.29 13.31 7.00
N SER A 222 1.26 13.07 6.10
CA SER A 222 2.48 13.89 6.02
C SER A 222 2.21 15.26 5.41
N SER A 223 2.79 16.28 6.02
CA SER A 223 2.76 17.64 5.49
C SER A 223 3.70 17.90 4.31
N PHE A 224 4.60 16.94 4.02
CA PHE A 224 5.64 17.12 3.00
C PHE A 224 5.14 16.96 1.55
N THR A 225 3.92 16.52 1.36
CA THR A 225 3.36 16.44 0.01
C THR A 225 2.83 17.80 -0.40
N ASN A 226 3.47 18.44 -1.38
CA ASN A 226 2.92 19.58 -2.11
C ASN A 226 1.59 19.25 -2.82
N LEU A 227 1.11 18.02 -2.70
CA LEU A 227 -0.17 17.50 -3.18
C LEU A 227 -1.41 18.21 -2.56
N LEU A 228 -1.22 18.97 -1.49
CA LEU A 228 -2.28 19.78 -0.84
C LEU A 228 -2.82 20.93 -1.71
N ARG A 229 -2.29 21.12 -2.92
CA ARG A 229 -2.68 22.21 -3.84
C ARG A 229 -3.72 21.80 -4.88
N TYR A 230 -3.89 20.50 -5.10
CA TYR A 230 -4.77 20.02 -6.15
C TYR A 230 -6.18 19.76 -5.62
N ASP A 231 -7.16 20.13 -6.42
CA ASP A 231 -8.51 19.65 -6.17
C ASP A 231 -8.61 18.14 -6.52
N ALA A 232 -9.69 17.50 -6.09
CA ALA A 232 -9.82 16.05 -6.29
C ALA A 232 -9.85 15.65 -7.78
N LYS A 233 -10.33 16.53 -8.69
CA LYS A 233 -10.33 16.25 -10.13
C LYS A 233 -8.91 16.34 -10.71
N GLU A 234 -8.15 17.35 -10.29
CA GLU A 234 -6.75 17.49 -10.68
C GLU A 234 -5.94 16.29 -10.20
N GLU A 235 -6.17 15.84 -8.96
CA GLU A 235 -5.50 14.66 -8.42
C GLU A 235 -5.82 13.39 -9.22
N ILE A 236 -7.09 13.15 -9.56
CA ILE A 236 -7.48 12.01 -10.39
C ILE A 236 -6.79 12.08 -11.75
N ASN A 237 -6.73 13.25 -12.37
CA ASN A 237 -6.07 13.43 -13.65
C ASN A 237 -4.56 13.21 -13.55
N LEU A 238 -3.91 13.74 -12.51
CA LEU A 238 -2.48 13.55 -12.26
C LEU A 238 -2.15 12.08 -12.00
N PHE A 239 -2.98 11.37 -11.22
CA PHE A 239 -2.79 9.95 -10.97
C PHE A 239 -2.72 9.16 -12.28
N TRP A 240 -3.69 9.35 -13.16
CA TRP A 240 -3.72 8.63 -14.43
C TRP A 240 -2.60 9.06 -15.38
N ASN A 241 -2.28 10.33 -15.46
CA ASN A 241 -1.22 10.86 -16.31
C ASN A 241 0.18 10.46 -15.84
N SER A 242 0.41 10.35 -14.53
CA SER A 242 1.72 10.03 -13.97
C SER A 242 2.00 8.53 -13.88
N ASN A 243 0.98 7.73 -13.57
CA ASN A 243 1.16 6.29 -13.33
C ASN A 243 0.93 5.44 -14.58
N TYR A 244 0.13 5.94 -15.51
CA TYR A 244 0.00 5.36 -16.83
C TYR A 244 0.68 6.26 -17.86
N ASP A 245 1.93 6.53 -17.61
CA ASP A 245 2.84 7.33 -18.38
C ASP A 245 2.39 7.56 -19.84
N ILE A 246 1.97 8.80 -20.13
CA ILE A 246 1.71 9.27 -21.51
C ILE A 246 2.97 9.08 -22.38
N SER A 247 4.15 8.98 -21.75
CA SER A 247 5.40 8.59 -22.39
C SER A 247 5.45 7.10 -22.74
N ASN A 248 4.57 6.25 -22.20
CA ASN A 248 4.41 4.90 -22.71
C ASN A 248 3.88 4.99 -24.14
N ARG A 249 4.79 4.88 -25.09
CA ARG A 249 4.53 5.05 -26.53
C ARG A 249 3.39 4.18 -27.04
N ASN A 250 2.98 3.16 -26.28
CA ASN A 250 1.91 2.24 -26.64
C ASN A 250 0.52 2.71 -26.18
N ILE A 251 0.40 3.60 -25.21
CA ILE A 251 -0.90 4.14 -24.80
C ILE A 251 -1.43 5.09 -25.90
N LYS A 252 -2.64 4.82 -26.36
CA LYS A 252 -3.34 5.67 -27.32
C LYS A 252 -4.06 6.82 -26.62
N ASN A 253 -4.86 6.49 -25.62
CA ASN A 253 -5.58 7.45 -24.78
C ASN A 253 -6.07 6.79 -23.48
N ILE A 254 -6.31 7.63 -22.48
CA ILE A 254 -7.01 7.29 -21.24
C ILE A 254 -8.33 8.03 -21.27
N LYS A 255 -9.43 7.29 -21.22
CA LYS A 255 -10.78 7.84 -21.32
C LYS A 255 -11.50 7.65 -19.99
N LEU A 256 -11.87 8.75 -19.34
CA LEU A 256 -12.82 8.70 -18.23
C LEU A 256 -14.15 8.11 -18.70
N LEU A 257 -14.57 7.05 -18.05
CA LEU A 257 -15.84 6.40 -18.25
C LEU A 257 -16.85 7.00 -17.26
N GLY A 258 -18.08 7.10 -17.67
CA GLY A 258 -19.14 7.59 -16.83
C GLY A 258 -20.29 8.06 -17.70
N PHE A 259 -21.50 7.70 -17.34
CA PHE A 259 -22.69 8.12 -18.03
C PHE A 259 -23.71 8.55 -16.96
N PRO A 260 -24.08 9.83 -16.92
CA PRO A 260 -23.58 11.00 -17.65
C PRO A 260 -22.38 11.70 -16.97
N ILE A 261 -21.90 11.22 -15.84
CA ILE A 261 -20.96 11.92 -14.95
C ILE A 261 -19.59 11.23 -14.98
N LYS A 262 -18.55 11.97 -15.41
CA LYS A 262 -17.16 11.47 -15.47
C LYS A 262 -16.53 11.27 -14.09
N TYR A 263 -16.96 12.05 -13.11
CA TYR A 263 -16.49 11.97 -11.74
C TYR A 263 -17.68 11.70 -10.84
N ARG A 264 -17.54 10.76 -9.93
CA ARG A 264 -18.58 10.35 -8.98
C ARG A 264 -18.22 10.84 -7.58
N ASP A 265 -19.19 11.47 -6.92
CA ASP A 265 -19.05 11.74 -5.49
C ASP A 265 -18.98 10.44 -4.70
N ILE A 266 -18.04 10.38 -3.78
CA ILE A 266 -17.76 9.22 -2.93
C ILE A 266 -17.71 9.61 -1.46
N LYS A 267 -17.74 8.59 -0.62
CA LYS A 267 -17.45 8.75 0.82
C LYS A 267 -16.51 7.66 1.27
N MET A 268 -15.39 8.06 1.89
CA MET A 268 -14.52 7.17 2.65
C MET A 268 -14.45 7.70 4.08
N ASP A 269 -14.70 6.84 5.07
CA ASP A 269 -14.71 7.23 6.48
C ASP A 269 -15.69 8.39 6.75
N GLY A 270 -16.85 8.39 6.11
CA GLY A 270 -17.86 9.45 6.22
C GLY A 270 -17.50 10.78 5.55
N ARG A 271 -16.28 10.94 5.04
CA ARG A 271 -15.79 12.16 4.39
C ARG A 271 -16.05 12.13 2.89
N ASN A 272 -16.45 13.29 2.37
CA ASN A 272 -16.72 13.45 0.94
C ASN A 272 -15.42 13.46 0.14
N GLY A 273 -15.47 12.84 -1.02
CA GLY A 273 -14.39 12.77 -1.98
C GLY A 273 -14.90 12.61 -3.40
N LEU A 274 -14.00 12.29 -4.31
CA LEU A 274 -14.31 12.13 -5.72
C LEU A 274 -13.64 10.87 -6.26
N ALA A 275 -14.28 10.19 -7.20
CA ALA A 275 -13.69 9.07 -7.91
C ALA A 275 -13.87 9.21 -9.41
N GLY A 276 -12.93 8.62 -10.16
CA GLY A 276 -12.99 8.44 -11.61
C GLY A 276 -12.73 6.99 -11.98
N PHE A 277 -13.42 6.52 -13.00
CA PHE A 277 -13.20 5.23 -13.60
C PHE A 277 -12.76 5.42 -15.06
N VAL A 278 -11.71 4.73 -15.50
CA VAL A 278 -11.10 4.95 -16.81
C VAL A 278 -11.00 3.66 -17.61
N GLU A 279 -11.06 3.83 -18.94
CA GLU A 279 -10.61 2.87 -19.92
C GLU A 279 -9.27 3.33 -20.50
N ILE A 280 -8.27 2.46 -20.48
CA ILE A 280 -6.94 2.70 -21.04
C ILE A 280 -6.82 1.93 -22.34
N ARG A 281 -6.69 2.65 -23.44
CA ARG A 281 -6.61 2.09 -24.80
C ARG A 281 -5.20 2.13 -25.33
N TYR A 282 -4.81 1.06 -26.03
CA TYR A 282 -3.50 0.90 -26.62
C TYR A 282 -3.47 1.11 -28.14
N LYS A 283 -2.32 1.55 -28.67
CA LYS A 283 -2.13 1.79 -30.13
C LYS A 283 -2.09 0.51 -30.94
N ASP A 284 -1.55 -0.56 -30.36
CA ASP A 284 -1.43 -1.89 -30.94
C ASP A 284 -2.74 -2.68 -30.97
N LYS A 285 -3.84 -2.04 -30.54
CA LYS A 285 -5.17 -2.66 -30.43
C LYS A 285 -5.25 -3.81 -29.41
N SER A 286 -4.31 -3.92 -28.49
CA SER A 286 -4.43 -4.81 -27.32
C SER A 286 -5.73 -4.52 -26.58
N PRO A 287 -6.28 -5.49 -25.84
CA PRO A 287 -7.46 -5.28 -25.00
C PRO A 287 -7.26 -4.10 -24.06
N SER A 288 -8.30 -3.26 -23.91
CA SER A 288 -8.26 -2.12 -22.99
C SER A 288 -8.09 -2.59 -21.56
N ASP A 289 -7.30 -1.85 -20.78
CA ASP A 289 -7.26 -1.97 -19.33
C ASP A 289 -8.31 -1.06 -18.70
N TYR A 290 -8.70 -1.36 -17.45
CA TYR A 290 -9.66 -0.56 -16.71
C TYR A 290 -9.09 -0.19 -15.36
N GLY A 291 -9.46 0.99 -14.87
CA GLY A 291 -8.97 1.44 -13.57
C GLY A 291 -9.92 2.38 -12.86
N TYR A 292 -10.05 2.14 -11.57
CA TYR A 292 -10.74 2.99 -10.62
C TYR A 292 -9.72 3.75 -9.76
N TYR A 293 -9.97 5.03 -9.54
CA TYR A 293 -9.25 5.83 -8.57
C TYR A 293 -10.20 6.74 -7.81
N GLY A 294 -10.22 6.58 -6.50
CA GLY A 294 -11.00 7.39 -5.58
C GLY A 294 -10.09 8.10 -4.60
N VAL A 295 -10.40 9.36 -4.30
CA VAL A 295 -9.63 10.21 -3.40
C VAL A 295 -10.53 11.00 -2.47
N VAL A 296 -10.16 11.02 -1.18
CA VAL A 296 -10.66 11.94 -0.19
C VAL A 296 -9.51 12.83 0.23
N SER A 297 -9.50 14.03 -0.32
CA SER A 297 -8.48 15.02 0.01
C SER A 297 -8.90 15.80 1.24
N TYR A 298 -7.92 16.20 2.02
CA TYR A 298 -8.14 17.20 3.04
C TYR A 298 -7.90 18.60 2.44
N TYR A 299 -8.94 19.39 2.37
CA TYR A 299 -8.81 20.78 1.99
C TYR A 299 -9.24 21.66 3.17
N SER A 300 -8.28 22.10 3.97
CA SER A 300 -8.49 23.25 4.86
C SER A 300 -7.33 24.22 4.67
N ARG A 301 -7.68 25.39 4.17
CA ARG A 301 -6.74 26.50 4.01
C ARG A 301 -6.15 27.01 5.34
N ASN A 302 -6.70 26.63 6.49
CA ASN A 302 -6.53 27.43 7.72
C ASN A 302 -6.08 26.68 8.98
N THR A 303 -5.72 25.39 8.96
CA THR A 303 -5.33 24.73 10.22
C THR A 303 -4.12 23.81 10.07
N SER A 304 -3.01 24.22 10.68
CA SER A 304 -1.77 23.42 10.75
C SER A 304 -1.91 22.17 11.63
N ASN A 305 -2.92 22.07 12.50
CA ASN A 305 -3.02 21.03 13.53
C ASN A 305 -4.02 19.89 13.23
N SER A 306 -4.66 19.85 12.07
CA SER A 306 -5.72 18.87 11.82
C SER A 306 -5.37 17.77 10.81
N LYS A 307 -4.12 17.74 10.32
CA LYS A 307 -3.71 16.83 9.21
C LYS A 307 -3.74 15.35 9.61
N THR A 308 -3.36 15.03 10.82
CA THR A 308 -3.32 13.65 11.32
C THR A 308 -4.70 13.07 11.58
N ASN A 309 -5.65 13.91 11.98
CA ASN A 309 -7.04 13.50 12.22
C ASN A 309 -7.85 13.33 10.93
N HIS A 310 -7.41 13.95 9.83
CA HIS A 310 -8.07 13.89 8.54
C HIS A 310 -7.04 13.59 7.43
N PRO A 311 -6.46 12.39 7.40
CA PRO A 311 -5.46 12.04 6.40
C PRO A 311 -6.04 12.09 5.00
N TRP A 312 -5.19 12.26 4.04
CA TRP A 312 -5.49 11.99 2.64
C TRP A 312 -5.68 10.49 2.46
N LEU A 313 -6.81 10.10 1.88
CA LEU A 313 -7.10 8.70 1.56
C LEU A 313 -7.19 8.53 0.05
N GLN A 314 -6.60 7.45 -0.44
CA GLN A 314 -6.66 7.07 -1.85
C GLN A 314 -6.94 5.58 -1.95
N LEU A 315 -7.83 5.23 -2.88
CA LEU A 315 -8.08 3.86 -3.29
C LEU A 315 -7.91 3.75 -4.80
N SER A 316 -7.07 2.83 -5.25
CA SER A 316 -7.01 2.46 -6.66
C SER A 316 -7.29 0.97 -6.86
N VAL A 317 -8.04 0.62 -7.89
CA VAL A 317 -8.26 -0.75 -8.36
C VAL A 317 -8.01 -0.77 -9.86
N ILE A 318 -7.00 -1.49 -10.29
CA ILE A 318 -6.50 -1.46 -11.66
C ILE A 318 -6.49 -2.88 -12.21
N GLY A 319 -7.16 -3.10 -13.33
CA GLY A 319 -7.16 -4.35 -14.08
C GLY A 319 -6.37 -4.20 -15.38
N LYS A 320 -5.21 -4.87 -15.45
CA LYS A 320 -4.34 -4.91 -16.62
C LYS A 320 -4.59 -6.20 -17.40
N ARG A 321 -5.56 -6.18 -18.29
CA ARG A 321 -6.02 -7.38 -19.00
C ARG A 321 -4.93 -8.14 -19.76
N SER A 322 -3.91 -7.44 -20.25
CA SER A 322 -2.73 -8.06 -20.88
C SER A 322 -1.90 -8.90 -19.89
N GLU A 323 -2.07 -8.70 -18.60
CA GLU A 323 -1.34 -9.40 -17.54
C GLU A 323 -2.12 -10.57 -16.92
N ALA A 324 -3.28 -10.92 -17.46
CA ALA A 324 -4.16 -11.99 -16.93
C ALA A 324 -3.55 -13.41 -17.02
N LYS A 325 -2.43 -13.58 -17.73
CA LYS A 325 -1.65 -14.84 -17.79
C LYS A 325 -2.49 -16.08 -18.14
N GLY A 326 -3.33 -15.95 -19.15
CA GLY A 326 -4.20 -17.06 -19.63
C GLY A 326 -5.48 -17.28 -18.82
N LYS A 327 -5.73 -16.51 -17.79
CA LYS A 327 -7.02 -16.41 -17.11
C LYS A 327 -7.97 -15.54 -17.91
N ILE A 328 -9.28 -15.72 -17.72
CA ILE A 328 -10.29 -14.80 -18.24
C ILE A 328 -10.20 -13.53 -17.39
N PRO A 329 -9.82 -12.37 -17.98
CA PRO A 329 -9.74 -11.13 -17.23
C PRO A 329 -11.10 -10.71 -16.71
N LEU A 330 -11.12 -10.08 -15.54
CA LEU A 330 -12.35 -9.49 -15.04
C LEU A 330 -12.89 -8.44 -16.02
N THR A 331 -14.20 -8.33 -16.09
CA THR A 331 -14.91 -7.36 -16.91
C THR A 331 -14.79 -5.96 -16.30
N GLU A 332 -15.14 -4.95 -17.09
CA GLU A 332 -15.26 -3.56 -16.62
C GLU A 332 -16.16 -3.45 -15.39
N ASP A 333 -17.34 -4.07 -15.44
CA ASP A 333 -18.31 -4.05 -14.35
C ASP A 333 -17.79 -4.74 -13.10
N GLU A 334 -17.13 -5.90 -13.22
CA GLU A 334 -16.58 -6.63 -12.06
C GLU A 334 -15.48 -5.80 -11.36
N ILE A 335 -14.59 -5.15 -12.10
CA ILE A 335 -13.56 -4.26 -11.55
C ILE A 335 -14.22 -3.07 -10.85
N TYR A 336 -15.23 -2.47 -11.47
CA TYR A 336 -15.95 -1.32 -10.92
C TYR A 336 -16.71 -1.68 -9.65
N GLN A 337 -17.42 -2.82 -9.61
CA GLN A 337 -18.15 -3.27 -8.43
C GLN A 337 -17.19 -3.65 -7.29
N MET A 338 -16.06 -4.30 -7.59
CA MET A 338 -15.01 -4.56 -6.60
C MET A 338 -14.53 -3.26 -5.97
N ALA A 339 -14.20 -2.26 -6.78
CA ALA A 339 -13.75 -0.96 -6.29
C ALA A 339 -14.78 -0.28 -5.39
N LYS A 340 -16.07 -0.31 -5.77
CA LYS A 340 -17.18 0.24 -4.97
C LYS A 340 -17.37 -0.50 -3.64
N THR A 341 -17.24 -1.81 -3.64
CA THR A 341 -17.37 -2.62 -2.42
C THR A 341 -16.26 -2.25 -1.44
N ILE A 342 -15.02 -2.17 -1.90
CA ILE A 342 -13.87 -1.78 -1.08
C ILE A 342 -14.07 -0.35 -0.57
N GLU A 343 -14.38 0.61 -1.45
CA GLU A 343 -14.61 2.02 -1.11
C GLU A 343 -15.64 2.19 0.01
N ALA A 344 -16.78 1.52 -0.12
CA ALA A 344 -17.88 1.63 0.84
C ALA A 344 -17.54 1.07 2.23
N SER A 345 -16.55 0.18 2.31
CA SER A 345 -16.11 -0.46 3.55
C SER A 345 -15.04 0.34 4.31
N ILE A 346 -14.42 1.35 3.67
CA ILE A 346 -13.34 2.13 4.28
C ILE A 346 -13.88 2.94 5.45
N LYS A 347 -13.35 2.64 6.63
CA LYS A 347 -13.69 3.36 7.86
C LYS A 347 -12.48 3.41 8.80
N ARG A 348 -12.41 4.46 9.61
CA ARG A 348 -11.43 4.53 10.67
C ARG A 348 -11.70 3.38 11.65
N ARG A 349 -10.63 2.73 12.06
CA ARG A 349 -10.68 1.64 13.01
C ARG A 349 -11.20 2.14 14.36
N ALA A 350 -12.24 1.48 14.88
CA ALA A 350 -12.66 1.68 16.26
C ALA A 350 -11.56 1.11 17.16
N THR A 351 -11.05 1.92 18.07
CA THR A 351 -10.06 1.51 19.06
C THR A 351 -10.74 1.57 20.41
N GLU A 352 -10.62 0.51 21.19
CA GLU A 352 -10.97 0.55 22.60
C GLU A 352 -9.99 1.51 23.29
N GLN A 353 -10.55 2.49 24.01
CA GLN A 353 -9.80 3.47 24.80
C GLN A 353 -9.30 2.82 26.09
#